data_7a735e366abbf87dfd820981f1c430f2
#
_entry.id   7a735e366abbf87dfd820981f1c430f2
#
_cell.length_a   1.000
_cell.length_b   1.000
_cell.length_c   1.000
_cell.angle_alpha   90.00
_cell.angle_beta   90.00
_cell.angle_gamma   90.00
#
_symmetry.space_group_name_H-M   'P 1'
#
loop_
_entity.id
_entity.type
_entity.pdbx_description
1 polymer ?
#
loop_
_entity_poly.entity_id
_entity_poly.type
_entity_poly.pdbx_seq_one_letter_code
_entity_poly.pdbx_strand_id
1 'polypeptide(L)'
;MIQAMHAHLLPLVLLAGCAGAPMPADELARLDLDDLVAEACSPAAREPEYARHDASYRPAIIHELAQRLGWQPADVRRVTARQVWVGATREQVLAAWGRPWSTLRQVSRAGELQVWTYGRPVGPQSFVELLAERCISVTSYDR
;
A
#
# COMPACT_ATOMS: atom_id res chain seq x y z
N MET A 1 -24.06 43.05 41.99
CA MET A 1 -23.83 42.70 40.57
C MET A 1 -22.60 41.84 40.50
N ILE A 2 -22.80 40.53 40.42
CA ILE A 2 -21.69 39.55 40.33
C ILE A 2 -21.88 38.86 39.00
N GLN A 3 -20.98 39.16 38.03
CA GLN A 3 -20.97 38.52 36.73
C GLN A 3 -20.28 37.14 36.87
N ALA A 4 -21.04 36.09 36.58
CA ALA A 4 -20.53 34.73 36.49
C ALA A 4 -19.77 34.56 35.17
N MET A 5 -18.44 34.38 35.26
CA MET A 5 -17.60 33.94 34.15
C MET A 5 -17.88 32.46 33.87
N HIS A 6 -18.51 32.18 32.72
CA HIS A 6 -18.63 30.81 32.19
C HIS A 6 -17.29 30.42 31.57
N ALA A 7 -16.56 29.57 32.24
CA ALA A 7 -15.40 28.90 31.68
C ALA A 7 -15.88 27.80 30.70
N HIS A 8 -15.74 28.03 29.40
CA HIS A 8 -15.90 27.01 28.41
C HIS A 8 -14.74 26.04 28.48
N LEU A 9 -14.95 24.90 29.15
CA LEU A 9 -14.09 23.74 29.04
C LEU A 9 -14.27 23.14 27.65
N LEU A 10 -13.32 23.42 26.74
CA LEU A 10 -13.16 22.69 25.50
C LEU A 10 -12.75 21.24 25.87
N PRO A 11 -13.47 20.21 25.39
CA PRO A 11 -13.01 18.85 25.55
C PRO A 11 -11.73 18.68 24.70
N LEU A 12 -10.63 18.44 25.39
CA LEU A 12 -9.38 17.99 24.78
C LEU A 12 -9.66 16.60 24.23
N VAL A 13 -9.99 16.51 22.95
CA VAL A 13 -10.04 15.23 22.23
C VAL A 13 -8.60 14.75 22.13
N LEU A 14 -8.22 13.89 23.06
CA LEU A 14 -7.03 13.05 22.96
C LEU A 14 -7.21 12.15 21.71
N LEU A 15 -6.69 12.61 20.58
CA LEU A 15 -6.39 11.74 19.46
C LEU A 15 -5.30 10.77 19.92
N ALA A 16 -5.71 9.72 20.63
CA ALA A 16 -4.93 8.53 20.79
C ALA A 16 -4.77 7.94 19.39
N GLY A 17 -3.72 8.36 18.68
CA GLY A 17 -3.27 7.73 17.45
C GLY A 17 -2.89 6.29 17.78
N CYS A 18 -3.87 5.38 17.75
CA CYS A 18 -3.62 3.95 17.69
C CYS A 18 -3.00 3.67 16.33
N ALA A 19 -1.67 3.78 16.25
CA ALA A 19 -0.92 3.26 15.12
C ALA A 19 -1.24 1.77 15.01
N GLY A 20 -2.05 1.38 14.02
CA GLY A 20 -2.20 0.00 13.64
C GLY A 20 -3.60 -0.64 13.69
N ALA A 21 -4.66 0.06 14.09
CA ALA A 21 -6.01 -0.51 13.95
C ALA A 21 -6.42 -0.57 12.47
N PRO A 22 -6.95 -1.72 11.98
CA PRO A 22 -7.46 -1.82 10.61
C PRO A 22 -8.60 -0.83 10.39
N MET A 23 -8.60 -0.18 9.22
CA MET A 23 -9.66 0.73 8.82
C MET A 23 -10.94 -0.06 8.47
N PRO A 24 -12.13 0.36 8.90
CA PRO A 24 -13.40 -0.28 8.52
C PRO A 24 -13.64 -0.27 7.00
N ALA A 25 -14.37 -1.26 6.49
CA ALA A 25 -14.60 -1.42 5.05
C ALA A 25 -15.32 -0.22 4.42
N ASP A 26 -16.21 0.43 5.15
CA ASP A 26 -16.93 1.63 4.70
C ASP A 26 -16.02 2.87 4.63
N GLU A 27 -14.98 2.94 5.44
CA GLU A 27 -13.93 3.96 5.34
C GLU A 27 -13.00 3.69 4.16
N LEU A 28 -12.60 2.43 3.93
CA LEU A 28 -11.82 2.04 2.75
C LEU A 28 -12.52 2.44 1.46
N ALA A 29 -13.84 2.25 1.39
CA ALA A 29 -14.64 2.61 0.22
C ALA A 29 -14.69 4.13 -0.05
N ARG A 30 -14.37 4.97 0.94
CA ARG A 30 -14.35 6.44 0.81
C ARG A 30 -12.99 7.02 0.47
N LEU A 31 -11.91 6.25 0.65
CA LEU A 31 -10.56 6.69 0.28
C LEU A 31 -10.49 7.00 -1.21
N ASP A 32 -9.67 7.96 -1.59
CA ASP A 32 -9.27 8.09 -2.98
C ASP A 32 -8.32 6.94 -3.39
N LEU A 33 -7.97 6.87 -4.67
CA LEU A 33 -7.16 5.76 -5.17
C LEU A 33 -5.75 5.77 -4.60
N ASP A 34 -5.14 6.95 -4.48
CA ASP A 34 -3.77 7.09 -3.99
C ASP A 34 -3.68 6.73 -2.51
N ASP A 35 -4.67 7.15 -1.72
CA ASP A 35 -4.77 6.81 -0.30
C ASP A 35 -5.04 5.31 -0.11
N LEU A 36 -5.88 4.70 -0.95
CA LEU A 36 -6.14 3.26 -0.90
C LEU A 36 -4.89 2.43 -1.25
N VAL A 37 -4.10 2.87 -2.24
CA VAL A 37 -2.81 2.24 -2.58
C VAL A 37 -1.81 2.46 -1.43
N ALA A 38 -1.79 3.64 -0.81
CA ALA A 38 -0.94 3.90 0.35
C ALA A 38 -1.29 2.98 1.52
N GLU A 39 -2.59 2.74 1.74
CA GLU A 39 -3.07 1.83 2.78
C GLU A 39 -2.68 0.37 2.49
N ALA A 40 -2.75 -0.08 1.23
CA ALA A 40 -2.25 -1.40 0.84
C ALA A 40 -0.76 -1.61 1.15
N CYS A 41 0.01 -0.52 1.23
CA CYS A 41 1.42 -0.52 1.59
C CYS A 41 1.67 -0.36 3.09
N SER A 42 0.62 -0.14 3.89
CA SER A 42 0.75 0.11 5.33
C SER A 42 1.24 -1.14 6.08
N PRO A 43 1.90 -0.98 7.25
CA PRO A 43 2.24 -2.12 8.10
C PRO A 43 1.00 -2.94 8.50
N ALA A 44 -0.14 -2.28 8.79
CA ALA A 44 -1.39 -2.95 9.16
C ALA A 44 -1.86 -3.94 8.08
N ALA A 45 -1.67 -3.62 6.81
CA ALA A 45 -2.03 -4.49 5.69
C ALA A 45 -0.97 -5.57 5.37
N ARG A 46 0.27 -5.40 5.83
CA ARG A 46 1.43 -6.19 5.37
C ARG A 46 2.10 -7.05 6.43
N GLU A 47 2.20 -6.55 7.63
CA GLU A 47 2.91 -7.24 8.70
C GLU A 47 2.03 -8.33 9.34
N PRO A 48 2.49 -9.60 9.40
CA PRO A 48 1.71 -10.70 9.96
C PRO A 48 1.31 -10.49 11.43
N GLU A 49 2.09 -9.75 12.19
CA GLU A 49 1.80 -9.45 13.59
C GLU A 49 0.60 -8.50 13.75
N TYR A 50 0.39 -7.58 12.80
CA TYR A 50 -0.80 -6.73 12.76
C TYR A 50 -1.99 -7.48 12.17
N ALA A 51 -1.77 -8.33 11.17
CA ALA A 51 -2.80 -9.15 10.55
C ALA A 51 -3.45 -10.17 11.50
N ARG A 52 -2.84 -10.47 12.65
CA ARG A 52 -3.45 -11.34 13.68
C ARG A 52 -4.73 -10.75 14.26
N HIS A 53 -4.92 -9.44 14.19
CA HIS A 53 -6.10 -8.77 14.71
C HIS A 53 -7.25 -8.71 13.69
N ASP A 54 -6.93 -8.70 12.39
CA ASP A 54 -7.93 -8.78 11.32
C ASP A 54 -7.36 -9.37 10.03
N ALA A 55 -7.48 -10.68 9.88
CA ALA A 55 -7.01 -11.40 8.69
C ALA A 55 -7.80 -11.01 7.42
N SER A 56 -8.96 -10.34 7.56
CA SER A 56 -9.78 -9.89 6.43
C SER A 56 -9.34 -8.53 5.87
N TYR A 57 -8.52 -7.77 6.60
CA TYR A 57 -8.20 -6.39 6.27
C TYR A 57 -7.46 -6.25 4.93
N ARG A 58 -6.36 -6.97 4.74
CA ARG A 58 -5.63 -6.96 3.47
C ARG A 58 -6.48 -7.45 2.28
N PRO A 59 -7.23 -8.55 2.38
CA PRO A 59 -8.20 -8.95 1.36
C PRO A 59 -9.22 -7.88 1.02
N ALA A 60 -9.74 -7.13 2.00
CA ALA A 60 -10.69 -6.05 1.77
C ALA A 60 -10.09 -4.91 0.93
N ILE A 61 -8.85 -4.48 1.25
CA ILE A 61 -8.13 -3.48 0.46
C ILE A 61 -7.90 -3.97 -0.97
N ILE A 62 -7.42 -5.21 -1.15
CA ILE A 62 -7.19 -5.80 -2.47
C ILE A 62 -8.50 -5.88 -3.27
N HIS A 63 -9.59 -6.23 -2.63
CA HIS A 63 -10.90 -6.30 -3.27
C HIS A 63 -11.35 -4.91 -3.77
N GLU A 64 -11.24 -3.88 -2.93
CA GLU A 64 -11.59 -2.51 -3.28
C GLU A 64 -10.72 -1.98 -4.44
N LEU A 65 -9.41 -2.19 -4.40
CA LEU A 65 -8.50 -1.86 -5.50
C LEU A 65 -8.88 -2.59 -6.79
N ALA A 66 -9.20 -3.88 -6.69
CA ALA A 66 -9.57 -4.69 -7.84
C ALA A 66 -10.87 -4.19 -8.50
N GLN A 67 -11.86 -3.79 -7.70
CA GLN A 67 -13.11 -3.22 -8.21
C GLN A 67 -12.87 -1.90 -8.94
N ARG A 68 -12.12 -0.98 -8.35
CA ARG A 68 -11.87 0.35 -8.92
C ARG A 68 -10.99 0.30 -10.16
N LEU A 69 -10.00 -0.59 -10.18
CA LEU A 69 -9.01 -0.69 -11.26
C LEU A 69 -9.34 -1.77 -12.30
N GLY A 70 -10.46 -2.48 -12.13
CA GLY A 70 -10.90 -3.52 -13.06
C GLY A 70 -9.95 -4.71 -13.15
N TRP A 71 -9.31 -5.11 -12.03
CA TRP A 71 -8.39 -6.25 -12.02
C TRP A 71 -9.13 -7.56 -12.32
N GLN A 72 -8.48 -8.42 -13.09
CA GLN A 72 -9.01 -9.74 -13.36
C GLN A 72 -8.88 -10.66 -12.14
N PRO A 73 -9.75 -11.67 -11.97
CA PRO A 73 -9.66 -12.61 -10.84
C PRO A 73 -8.29 -13.29 -10.71
N ALA A 74 -7.60 -13.50 -11.84
CA ALA A 74 -6.24 -14.05 -11.84
C ALA A 74 -5.22 -13.09 -11.20
N ASP A 75 -5.36 -11.79 -11.46
CA ASP A 75 -4.48 -10.76 -10.89
C ASP A 75 -4.72 -10.60 -9.40
N VAL A 76 -5.99 -10.60 -8.97
CA VAL A 76 -6.35 -10.60 -7.55
C VAL A 76 -5.69 -11.76 -6.80
N ARG A 77 -5.75 -12.97 -7.36
CA ARG A 77 -5.08 -14.14 -6.75
C ARG A 77 -3.57 -13.95 -6.63
N ARG A 78 -2.91 -13.43 -7.67
CA ARG A 78 -1.46 -13.17 -7.66
C ARG A 78 -1.09 -12.13 -6.61
N VAL A 79 -1.80 -10.99 -6.58
CA VAL A 79 -1.58 -9.94 -5.58
C VAL A 79 -1.79 -10.47 -4.17
N THR A 80 -2.85 -11.25 -3.94
CA THR A 80 -3.12 -11.87 -2.64
C THR A 80 -2.00 -12.82 -2.22
N ALA A 81 -1.45 -13.58 -3.18
CA ALA A 81 -0.31 -14.47 -2.96
C ALA A 81 1.04 -13.74 -2.91
N ARG A 82 1.05 -12.40 -2.91
CA ARG A 82 2.27 -11.57 -2.92
C ARG A 82 3.20 -11.88 -4.11
N GLN A 83 2.63 -12.18 -5.25
CA GLN A 83 3.37 -12.43 -6.48
C GLN A 83 3.39 -11.17 -7.34
N VAL A 84 4.55 -10.86 -7.91
CA VAL A 84 4.72 -9.84 -8.94
C VAL A 84 5.09 -10.54 -10.25
N TRP A 85 4.58 -10.05 -11.37
CA TRP A 85 4.76 -10.67 -12.68
C TRP A 85 4.96 -9.62 -13.77
N VAL A 86 5.55 -10.03 -14.88
CA VAL A 86 5.68 -9.18 -16.08
C VAL A 86 4.28 -8.86 -16.62
N GLY A 87 4.00 -7.58 -16.82
CA GLY A 87 2.69 -7.07 -17.21
C GLY A 87 1.84 -6.55 -16.04
N ALA A 88 2.23 -6.77 -14.78
CA ALA A 88 1.56 -6.18 -13.62
C ALA A 88 1.58 -4.66 -13.70
N THR A 89 0.50 -4.01 -13.26
CA THR A 89 0.48 -2.55 -13.12
C THR A 89 1.25 -2.12 -11.88
N ARG A 90 1.61 -0.85 -11.83
CA ARG A 90 2.26 -0.22 -10.67
C ARG A 90 1.50 -0.49 -9.37
N GLU A 91 0.18 -0.31 -9.38
CA GLU A 91 -0.69 -0.52 -8.22
C GLU A 91 -0.71 -2.00 -7.80
N GLN A 92 -0.69 -2.94 -8.76
CA GLN A 92 -0.60 -4.37 -8.47
C GLN A 92 0.73 -4.73 -7.79
N VAL A 93 1.84 -4.15 -8.26
CA VAL A 93 3.16 -4.34 -7.63
C VAL A 93 3.16 -3.77 -6.22
N LEU A 94 2.64 -2.56 -6.01
CA LEU A 94 2.53 -1.93 -4.69
C LEU A 94 1.63 -2.74 -3.75
N ALA A 95 0.48 -3.19 -4.20
CA ALA A 95 -0.43 -4.01 -3.40
C ALA A 95 0.17 -5.40 -3.07
N ALA A 96 0.99 -5.98 -3.95
CA ALA A 96 1.65 -7.26 -3.72
C ALA A 96 2.86 -7.13 -2.77
N TRP A 97 3.80 -6.23 -3.09
CA TRP A 97 5.09 -6.12 -2.39
C TRP A 97 5.24 -4.86 -1.53
N GLY A 98 4.32 -3.88 -1.67
CA GLY A 98 4.34 -2.62 -0.97
C GLY A 98 5.32 -1.62 -1.55
N ARG A 99 5.70 -0.62 -0.74
CA ARG A 99 6.64 0.41 -1.17
C ARG A 99 8.05 -0.17 -1.32
N PRO A 100 8.74 0.15 -2.43
CA PRO A 100 10.12 -0.24 -2.60
C PRO A 100 11.02 0.46 -1.57
N TRP A 101 12.17 -0.15 -1.26
CA TRP A 101 13.23 0.48 -0.47
C TRP A 101 13.81 1.70 -1.17
N SER A 102 14.07 1.58 -2.46
CA SER A 102 14.53 2.68 -3.30
C SER A 102 13.93 2.62 -4.69
N THR A 103 13.87 3.78 -5.35
CA THR A 103 13.40 3.93 -6.72
C THR A 103 14.41 4.74 -7.51
N LEU A 104 14.89 4.18 -8.61
CA LEU A 104 15.66 4.89 -9.63
C LEU A 104 14.74 5.21 -10.81
N ARG A 105 14.73 6.46 -11.25
CA ARG A 105 13.95 6.92 -12.41
C ARG A 105 14.88 7.31 -13.54
N GLN A 106 14.59 6.84 -14.73
CA GLN A 106 15.31 7.20 -15.96
C GLN A 106 14.32 7.56 -17.05
N VAL A 107 14.42 8.78 -17.57
CA VAL A 107 13.58 9.23 -18.68
C VAL A 107 14.33 9.04 -19.99
N SER A 108 13.70 8.38 -20.94
CA SER A 108 14.24 8.13 -22.28
C SER A 108 13.19 8.44 -23.37
N ARG A 109 13.57 8.31 -24.63
CA ARG A 109 12.62 8.43 -25.74
C ARG A 109 11.55 7.33 -25.74
N ALA A 110 11.83 6.18 -25.12
CA ALA A 110 10.88 5.06 -24.96
C ALA A 110 9.89 5.26 -23.81
N GLY A 111 10.06 6.31 -22.99
CA GLY A 111 9.24 6.61 -21.85
C GLY A 111 10.05 6.68 -20.55
N GLU A 112 9.34 6.75 -19.43
CA GLU A 112 9.92 6.72 -18.09
C GLU A 112 10.11 5.27 -17.66
N LEU A 113 11.37 4.90 -17.41
CA LEU A 113 11.75 3.64 -16.76
C LEU A 113 11.93 3.89 -15.27
N GLN A 114 11.30 3.08 -14.44
CA GLN A 114 11.52 3.05 -12.99
C GLN A 114 12.10 1.69 -12.61
N VAL A 115 13.17 1.70 -11.83
CA VAL A 115 13.73 0.49 -11.22
C VAL A 115 13.46 0.56 -9.72
N TRP A 116 12.64 -0.35 -9.24
CA TRP A 116 12.25 -0.46 -7.84
C TRP A 116 13.04 -1.54 -7.16
N THR A 117 13.70 -1.20 -6.06
CA THR A 117 14.50 -2.14 -5.26
C THR A 117 13.72 -2.52 -4.01
N TYR A 118 13.58 -3.82 -3.79
CA TYR A 118 12.99 -4.42 -2.59
C TYR A 118 14.05 -5.19 -1.81
N GLY A 119 13.86 -5.27 -0.51
CA GLY A 119 14.83 -5.90 0.40
C GLY A 119 15.72 -4.87 1.09
N ARG A 120 16.68 -5.33 1.88
CA ARG A 120 17.61 -4.48 2.61
C ARG A 120 18.89 -4.26 1.79
N PRO A 121 19.64 -3.16 2.02
CA PRO A 121 20.92 -2.92 1.35
C PRO A 121 21.94 -4.05 1.53
N VAL A 122 21.84 -4.79 2.63
CA VAL A 122 22.64 -5.98 2.91
C VAL A 122 21.68 -7.17 3.05
N GLY A 123 21.73 -8.09 2.08
CA GLY A 123 20.89 -9.28 2.05
C GLY A 123 20.22 -9.52 0.68
N PRO A 124 19.28 -10.46 0.61
CA PRO A 124 18.54 -10.74 -0.61
C PRO A 124 17.81 -9.50 -1.11
N GLN A 125 17.93 -9.23 -2.39
CA GLN A 125 17.27 -8.10 -3.06
C GLN A 125 16.46 -8.57 -4.25
N SER A 126 15.34 -7.91 -4.48
CA SER A 126 14.54 -8.07 -5.69
C SER A 126 14.39 -6.74 -6.39
N PHE A 127 14.42 -6.79 -7.70
CA PHE A 127 14.27 -5.62 -8.56
C PHE A 127 13.05 -5.78 -9.44
N VAL A 128 12.26 -4.71 -9.55
CA VAL A 128 11.13 -4.62 -10.46
C VAL A 128 11.38 -3.43 -11.38
N GLU A 129 11.39 -3.68 -12.67
CA GLU A 129 11.47 -2.62 -13.67
C GLU A 129 10.08 -2.31 -14.22
N LEU A 130 9.70 -1.04 -14.16
CA LEU A 130 8.44 -0.55 -14.72
C LEU A 130 8.73 0.42 -15.86
N LEU A 131 8.08 0.18 -16.98
CA LEU A 131 8.05 1.10 -18.12
C LEU A 131 6.59 1.51 -18.38
N ALA A 132 6.34 2.82 -18.42
CA ALA A 132 5.00 3.36 -18.58
C ALA A 132 3.96 2.71 -17.62
N GLU A 133 4.30 2.68 -16.32
CA GLU A 133 3.47 2.15 -15.22
C GLU A 133 3.18 0.62 -15.30
N ARG A 134 3.93 -0.13 -16.12
CA ARG A 134 3.81 -1.59 -16.22
C ARG A 134 5.13 -2.29 -15.96
N CYS A 135 5.07 -3.36 -15.20
CA CYS A 135 6.21 -4.23 -14.91
C CYS A 135 6.68 -4.91 -16.20
N ILE A 136 7.94 -4.70 -16.55
CA ILE A 136 8.60 -5.33 -17.71
C ILE A 136 9.63 -6.38 -17.29
N SER A 137 10.09 -6.35 -16.04
CA SER A 137 11.09 -7.29 -15.52
C SER A 137 10.91 -7.46 -14.01
N VAL A 138 11.13 -8.68 -13.52
CA VAL A 138 11.25 -9.01 -12.10
C VAL A 138 12.48 -9.89 -11.93
N THR A 139 13.42 -9.44 -11.11
CA THR A 139 14.67 -10.16 -10.84
C THR A 139 14.88 -10.26 -9.33
N SER A 140 15.19 -11.48 -8.86
CA SER A 140 15.51 -11.71 -7.44
C SER A 140 16.91 -12.31 -7.33
N TYR A 141 17.69 -11.78 -6.41
CA TYR A 141 19.03 -12.28 -6.09
C TYR A 141 19.01 -12.84 -4.66
N ASP A 142 19.09 -14.14 -4.55
CA ASP A 142 19.37 -14.84 -3.29
C ASP A 142 20.89 -14.89 -3.11
N ARG A 143 21.42 -14.22 -2.09
CA ARG A 143 22.81 -14.32 -1.69
C ARG A 143 22.94 -15.03 -0.36
#